data_4ced0b05e303cb21bc759b23df26f649
#
_entry.id   4ced0b05e303cb21bc759b23df26f649
#
_cell.length_a   1.000
_cell.length_b   1.000
_cell.length_c   1.000
_cell.angle_alpha   90.00
_cell.angle_beta   90.00
_cell.angle_gamma   90.00
#
_symmetry.space_group_name_H-M   'P 1'
#
loop_
_entity.id
_entity.type
_entity.pdbx_description
1 polymer ?
#
loop_
_entity_poly.entity_id
_entity_poly.type
_entity_poly.pdbx_seq_one_letter_code
_entity_poly.pdbx_strand_id
1 'polypeptide(L)'
;TLVLGGALAVLVVVVFLKTARIVPQRQQFVIERLGKYAKSLDAGFHLLIPFVDVVAYRHTLKEQTIDVPPQSCITKDNISVAIDGVLYVQVSDARAASYGIQNYAYATSQLAQTTLRSEIGKIELDRTFKERETINSQVVAAVDRAAEPWGVKILRYEIKDIVPVSYTHLTLPTKRI
;
A
#
# COMPACT_ATOMS: atom_id res chain seq x y z
N THR A 1 1.43 -44.14 -36.23
CA THR A 1 0.11 -43.75 -35.67
C THR A 1 0.10 -43.74 -34.14
N LEU A 2 0.69 -44.75 -33.46
CA LEU A 2 0.72 -44.81 -31.97
C LEU A 2 1.53 -43.67 -31.33
N VAL A 3 2.66 -43.27 -31.90
CA VAL A 3 3.52 -42.16 -31.39
C VAL A 3 2.79 -40.82 -31.53
N LEU A 4 2.07 -40.61 -32.63
CA LEU A 4 1.30 -39.38 -32.83
C LEU A 4 0.12 -39.26 -31.86
N GLY A 5 -0.55 -40.38 -31.58
CA GLY A 5 -1.63 -40.41 -30.54
C GLY A 5 -1.12 -40.15 -29.13
N GLY A 6 0.05 -40.69 -28.79
CA GLY A 6 0.70 -40.42 -27.50
C GLY A 6 1.11 -38.96 -27.34
N ALA A 7 1.70 -38.37 -28.38
CA ALA A 7 2.08 -36.94 -28.36
C ALA A 7 0.86 -36.03 -28.21
N LEU A 8 -0.24 -36.34 -28.89
CA LEU A 8 -1.49 -35.57 -28.79
C LEU A 8 -2.09 -35.68 -27.39
N ALA A 9 -2.10 -36.87 -26.79
CA ALA A 9 -2.60 -37.07 -25.43
C ALA A 9 -1.78 -36.29 -24.39
N VAL A 10 -0.45 -36.29 -24.50
CA VAL A 10 0.44 -35.52 -23.63
C VAL A 10 0.17 -34.01 -23.80
N LEU A 11 0.01 -33.52 -25.01
CA LEU A 11 -0.29 -32.12 -25.30
C LEU A 11 -1.63 -31.69 -24.65
N VAL A 12 -2.69 -32.51 -24.76
CA VAL A 12 -3.98 -32.26 -24.16
C VAL A 12 -3.86 -32.20 -22.63
N VAL A 13 -3.13 -33.12 -22.01
CA VAL A 13 -2.91 -33.13 -20.55
C VAL A 13 -2.13 -31.88 -20.11
N VAL A 14 -1.09 -31.49 -20.82
CA VAL A 14 -0.31 -30.28 -20.51
C VAL A 14 -1.17 -29.01 -20.61
N VAL A 15 -1.99 -28.91 -21.66
CA VAL A 15 -2.93 -27.79 -21.82
C VAL A 15 -3.93 -27.76 -20.68
N PHE A 16 -4.49 -28.92 -20.31
CA PHE A 16 -5.45 -29.01 -19.19
C PHE A 16 -4.83 -28.60 -17.85
N LEU A 17 -3.61 -29.03 -17.55
CA LEU A 17 -2.90 -28.66 -16.33
C LEU A 17 -2.55 -27.16 -16.29
N LYS A 18 -2.27 -26.55 -17.44
CA LYS A 18 -2.05 -25.09 -17.52
C LYS A 18 -3.32 -24.25 -17.46
N THR A 19 -4.47 -24.85 -17.76
CA THR A 19 -5.79 -24.19 -17.72
C THR A 19 -6.31 -24.03 -16.28
N ALA A 20 -5.99 -25.01 -15.41
CA ALA A 20 -6.44 -25.01 -14.03
C ALA A 20 -5.58 -24.08 -13.16
N ARG A 21 -6.22 -23.16 -12.46
CA ARG A 21 -5.59 -22.27 -11.47
C ARG A 21 -6.36 -22.30 -10.16
N ILE A 22 -5.62 -22.48 -9.08
CA ILE A 22 -6.15 -22.42 -7.71
C ILE A 22 -5.71 -21.08 -7.11
N VAL A 23 -6.67 -20.28 -6.67
CA VAL A 23 -6.44 -19.03 -5.97
C VAL A 23 -6.56 -19.30 -4.46
N PRO A 24 -5.52 -19.02 -3.67
CA PRO A 24 -5.56 -19.18 -2.22
C PRO A 24 -6.59 -18.26 -1.55
N GLN A 25 -7.02 -18.62 -0.33
CA GLN A 25 -7.86 -17.78 0.49
C GLN A 25 -7.22 -16.42 0.77
N ARG A 26 -8.05 -15.36 0.77
CA ARG A 26 -7.60 -13.99 0.99
C ARG A 26 -6.60 -13.47 -0.06
N GLN A 27 -6.63 -14.04 -1.27
CA GLN A 27 -5.95 -13.50 -2.43
C GLN A 27 -6.94 -13.29 -3.57
N GLN A 28 -6.64 -12.31 -4.42
CA GLN A 28 -7.37 -12.03 -5.64
C GLN A 28 -6.38 -11.85 -6.78
N PHE A 29 -6.63 -12.57 -7.90
CA PHE A 29 -5.79 -12.48 -9.08
C PHE A 29 -6.51 -11.69 -10.17
N VAL A 30 -5.80 -10.75 -10.75
CA VAL A 30 -6.28 -9.95 -11.88
C VAL A 30 -5.79 -10.61 -13.17
N ILE A 31 -6.75 -10.98 -14.02
CA ILE A 31 -6.50 -11.65 -15.30
C ILE A 31 -6.61 -10.67 -16.43
N GLU A 32 -5.58 -10.64 -17.26
CA GLU A 32 -5.57 -9.95 -18.54
C GLU A 32 -5.74 -10.95 -19.67
N ARG A 33 -6.52 -10.55 -20.66
CA ARG A 33 -6.70 -11.25 -21.92
C ARG A 33 -6.21 -10.36 -23.05
N LEU A 34 -5.11 -10.78 -23.70
CA LEU A 34 -4.50 -9.99 -24.78
C LEU A 34 -4.22 -8.52 -24.37
N GLY A 35 -3.73 -8.30 -23.14
CA GLY A 35 -3.40 -6.98 -22.63
C GLY A 35 -4.59 -6.13 -22.16
N LYS A 36 -5.81 -6.71 -22.09
CA LYS A 36 -6.97 -6.05 -21.52
C LYS A 36 -7.44 -6.76 -20.27
N TYR A 37 -7.91 -6.00 -19.29
CA TYR A 37 -8.59 -6.56 -18.13
C TYR A 37 -9.75 -7.46 -18.56
N ALA A 38 -9.75 -8.70 -18.12
CA ALA A 38 -10.81 -9.66 -18.40
C ALA A 38 -11.70 -9.92 -17.19
N LYS A 39 -11.09 -10.30 -16.05
CA LYS A 39 -11.81 -10.60 -14.82
C LYS A 39 -10.86 -10.63 -13.62
N SER A 40 -11.40 -10.48 -12.42
CA SER A 40 -10.71 -10.78 -11.16
C SER A 40 -11.15 -12.16 -10.67
N LEU A 41 -10.21 -12.94 -10.16
CA LEU A 41 -10.46 -14.28 -9.63
C LEU A 41 -10.37 -14.25 -8.12
N ASP A 42 -11.46 -14.60 -7.47
CA ASP A 42 -11.52 -14.80 -6.02
C ASP A 42 -10.93 -16.16 -5.62
N ALA A 43 -10.82 -16.40 -4.31
CA ALA A 43 -10.34 -17.68 -3.80
C ALA A 43 -11.17 -18.85 -4.32
N GLY A 44 -10.49 -19.89 -4.80
CA GLY A 44 -11.13 -21.09 -5.32
C GLY A 44 -10.44 -21.64 -6.56
N PHE A 45 -11.14 -22.56 -7.22
CA PHE A 45 -10.70 -23.21 -8.45
C PHE A 45 -11.26 -22.47 -9.66
N HIS A 46 -10.38 -22.10 -10.60
CA HIS A 46 -10.75 -21.39 -11.82
C HIS A 46 -10.10 -22.03 -13.05
N LEU A 47 -10.84 -22.02 -14.15
CA LEU A 47 -10.37 -22.41 -15.45
C LEU A 47 -10.03 -21.14 -16.27
N LEU A 48 -8.81 -21.08 -16.77
CA LEU A 48 -8.30 -20.02 -17.63
C LEU A 48 -8.06 -20.56 -19.03
N ILE A 49 -8.17 -19.70 -20.05
CA ILE A 49 -7.85 -20.09 -21.43
C ILE A 49 -6.31 -20.01 -21.56
N PRO A 50 -5.63 -21.16 -21.80
CA PRO A 50 -4.18 -21.17 -21.93
C PRO A 50 -3.76 -20.30 -23.11
N PHE A 51 -2.59 -19.68 -23.00
CA PHE A 51 -1.97 -18.75 -23.96
C PHE A 51 -2.67 -17.39 -24.15
N VAL A 52 -3.94 -17.25 -23.76
CA VAL A 52 -4.72 -16.02 -23.94
C VAL A 52 -4.90 -15.28 -22.62
N ASP A 53 -5.22 -16.02 -21.54
CA ASP A 53 -5.42 -15.47 -20.22
C ASP A 53 -4.11 -15.50 -19.42
N VAL A 54 -3.68 -14.34 -18.96
CA VAL A 54 -2.46 -14.17 -18.16
C VAL A 54 -2.80 -13.59 -16.80
N VAL A 55 -2.20 -14.14 -15.74
CA VAL A 55 -2.27 -13.54 -14.40
C VAL A 55 -1.33 -12.34 -14.37
N ALA A 56 -1.90 -11.14 -14.54
CA ALA A 56 -1.14 -9.89 -14.57
C ALA A 56 -0.74 -9.43 -13.17
N TYR A 57 -1.69 -9.46 -12.22
CA TYR A 57 -1.45 -9.00 -10.85
C TYR A 57 -2.00 -9.99 -9.84
N ARG A 58 -1.38 -9.99 -8.66
CA ARG A 58 -1.79 -10.79 -7.51
C ARG A 58 -1.83 -9.87 -6.29
N HIS A 59 -3.00 -9.75 -5.70
CA HIS A 59 -3.18 -8.95 -4.50
C HIS A 59 -3.59 -9.83 -3.33
N THR A 60 -3.03 -9.52 -2.15
CA THR A 60 -3.53 -10.08 -0.90
C THR A 60 -4.64 -9.17 -0.35
N LEU A 61 -5.75 -9.77 0.04
CA LEU A 61 -6.86 -9.09 0.69
C LEU A 61 -6.72 -9.11 2.23
N LYS A 62 -5.54 -9.50 2.71
CA LYS A 62 -5.21 -9.41 4.13
C LYS A 62 -4.81 -7.98 4.47
N GLU A 63 -4.98 -7.64 5.72
CA GLU A 63 -4.41 -6.43 6.28
C GLU A 63 -2.88 -6.43 6.13
N GLN A 64 -2.34 -5.31 5.69
CA GLN A 64 -0.91 -5.09 5.48
C GLN A 64 -0.49 -3.86 6.26
N THR A 65 0.74 -3.88 6.75
CA THR A 65 1.36 -2.72 7.39
C THR A 65 2.29 -2.02 6.42
N ILE A 66 2.20 -0.70 6.36
CA ILE A 66 3.09 0.16 5.56
C ILE A 66 3.77 1.11 6.53
N ASP A 67 5.10 1.04 6.59
CA ASP A 67 5.86 2.00 7.37
C ASP A 67 5.81 3.39 6.71
N VAL A 68 5.52 4.39 7.53
CA VAL A 68 5.59 5.80 7.16
C VAL A 68 6.90 6.34 7.74
N PRO A 69 7.90 6.61 6.89
CA PRO A 69 9.20 7.04 7.36
C PRO A 69 9.15 8.37 8.11
N PRO A 70 10.14 8.63 8.98
CA PRO A 70 10.19 9.85 9.78
C PRO A 70 10.10 11.10 8.92
N GLN A 71 9.22 12.01 9.33
CA GLN A 71 8.98 13.28 8.65
C GLN A 71 9.21 14.43 9.62
N SER A 72 10.03 15.40 9.20
CA SER A 72 10.19 16.64 9.95
C SER A 72 8.97 17.53 9.77
N CYS A 73 8.33 17.89 10.87
CA CYS A 73 7.18 18.77 10.95
C CYS A 73 7.50 19.96 11.86
N ILE A 74 6.82 21.07 11.66
CA ILE A 74 6.91 22.25 12.55
C ILE A 74 5.54 22.41 13.20
N THR A 75 5.50 22.41 14.50
CA THR A 75 4.28 22.62 15.30
C THR A 75 3.85 24.09 15.28
N LYS A 76 2.64 24.37 15.76
CA LYS A 76 2.09 25.73 15.81
C LYS A 76 2.94 26.68 16.67
N ASP A 77 3.60 26.16 17.69
CA ASP A 77 4.53 26.87 18.58
C ASP A 77 5.96 26.94 18.04
N ASN A 78 6.14 26.64 16.72
CA ASN A 78 7.41 26.75 15.97
C ASN A 78 8.50 25.80 16.47
N ILE A 79 8.12 24.65 17.00
CA ILE A 79 9.06 23.59 17.40
C ILE A 79 9.16 22.56 16.28
N SER A 80 10.38 22.22 15.88
CA SER A 80 10.62 21.15 14.91
C SER A 80 10.56 19.79 15.58
N VAL A 81 9.77 18.88 15.02
CA VAL A 81 9.62 17.51 15.50
C VAL A 81 9.80 16.53 14.35
N ALA A 82 10.43 15.40 14.61
CA ALA A 82 10.43 14.25 13.70
C ALA A 82 9.36 13.27 14.17
N ILE A 83 8.47 12.88 13.27
CA ILE A 83 7.35 11.97 13.56
C ILE A 83 7.36 10.86 12.52
N ASP A 84 7.26 9.63 12.98
CA ASP A 84 7.09 8.44 12.18
C ASP A 84 5.84 7.67 12.60
N GLY A 85 5.40 6.75 11.77
CA GLY A 85 4.20 5.98 12.04
C GLY A 85 4.03 4.75 11.18
N VAL A 86 2.92 4.07 11.39
CA VAL A 86 2.51 2.88 10.64
C VAL A 86 1.08 3.05 10.16
N LEU A 87 0.87 2.74 8.88
CA LEU A 87 -0.43 2.59 8.26
C LEU A 87 -0.83 1.13 8.21
N TYR A 88 -2.07 0.83 8.58
CA TYR A 88 -2.71 -0.46 8.39
C TYR A 88 -3.70 -0.34 7.23
N VAL A 89 -3.44 -1.08 6.17
CA VAL A 89 -4.18 -0.98 4.91
C VAL A 89 -4.69 -2.34 4.46
N GLN A 90 -5.77 -2.33 3.70
CA GLN A 90 -6.33 -3.53 3.09
C GLN A 90 -6.76 -3.21 1.65
N VAL A 91 -6.40 -4.08 0.71
CA VAL A 91 -6.92 -4.00 -0.66
C VAL A 91 -8.36 -4.48 -0.64
N SER A 92 -9.29 -3.62 -1.04
CA SER A 92 -10.72 -3.91 -1.17
C SER A 92 -11.11 -4.28 -2.61
N ASP A 93 -10.45 -3.66 -3.60
CA ASP A 93 -10.64 -3.95 -5.03
C ASP A 93 -9.29 -4.12 -5.73
N ALA A 94 -8.96 -5.37 -6.09
CA ALA A 94 -7.71 -5.69 -6.76
C ALA A 94 -7.59 -5.05 -8.15
N ARG A 95 -8.71 -4.84 -8.88
CA ARG A 95 -8.71 -4.16 -10.16
C ARG A 95 -8.28 -2.70 -10.01
N ALA A 96 -8.91 -1.98 -9.10
CA ALA A 96 -8.58 -0.59 -8.83
C ALA A 96 -7.14 -0.46 -8.31
N ALA A 97 -6.68 -1.38 -7.44
CA ALA A 97 -5.31 -1.40 -6.94
C ALA A 97 -4.25 -1.70 -8.01
N SER A 98 -4.64 -2.42 -9.10
CA SER A 98 -3.72 -2.74 -10.21
C SER A 98 -3.60 -1.61 -11.23
N TYR A 99 -4.71 -0.93 -11.53
CA TYR A 99 -4.79 0.03 -12.65
C TYR A 99 -5.02 1.47 -12.19
N GLY A 100 -5.48 1.69 -10.97
CA GLY A 100 -5.76 3.02 -10.45
C GLY A 100 -4.51 3.81 -10.09
N ILE A 101 -3.46 3.10 -9.63
CA ILE A 101 -2.17 3.71 -9.25
C ILE A 101 -1.04 2.70 -9.42
N GLN A 102 0.15 3.17 -9.75
CA GLN A 102 1.31 2.31 -9.98
C GLN A 102 1.79 1.61 -8.70
N ASN A 103 1.80 2.31 -7.58
CA ASN A 103 2.23 1.78 -6.28
C ASN A 103 1.41 2.42 -5.15
N TYR A 104 0.34 1.76 -4.76
CA TYR A 104 -0.55 2.24 -3.71
C TYR A 104 0.15 2.35 -2.35
N ALA A 105 1.09 1.44 -2.04
CA ALA A 105 1.80 1.45 -0.77
C ALA A 105 2.66 2.72 -0.62
N TYR A 106 3.40 3.06 -1.67
CA TYR A 106 4.18 4.29 -1.69
C TYR A 106 3.29 5.54 -1.65
N ALA A 107 2.24 5.56 -2.47
CA ALA A 107 1.34 6.71 -2.54
C ALA A 107 0.59 6.97 -1.23
N THR A 108 0.09 5.93 -0.56
CA THR A 108 -0.57 6.07 0.75
C THR A 108 0.41 6.52 1.83
N SER A 109 1.65 6.03 1.82
CA SER A 109 2.71 6.49 2.73
C SER A 109 3.02 7.99 2.52
N GLN A 110 3.17 8.45 1.28
CA GLN A 110 3.41 9.87 0.97
C GLN A 110 2.22 10.76 1.37
N LEU A 111 1.00 10.30 1.14
CA LEU A 111 -0.21 10.99 1.57
C LEU A 111 -0.28 11.10 3.10
N ALA A 112 0.03 10.03 3.81
CA ALA A 112 0.06 10.04 5.27
C ALA A 112 1.09 11.05 5.81
N GLN A 113 2.30 11.09 5.22
CA GLN A 113 3.33 12.06 5.61
C GLN A 113 2.88 13.51 5.42
N THR A 114 2.30 13.82 4.25
CA THR A 114 1.85 15.20 3.95
C THR A 114 0.66 15.61 4.81
N THR A 115 -0.27 14.70 5.06
CA THR A 115 -1.42 14.94 5.95
C THR A 115 -0.97 15.13 7.39
N LEU A 116 -0.09 14.25 7.87
CA LEU A 116 0.50 14.35 9.21
C LEU A 116 1.17 15.70 9.42
N ARG A 117 2.00 16.15 8.48
CA ARG A 117 2.64 17.47 8.52
C ARG A 117 1.61 18.59 8.65
N SER A 118 0.53 18.51 7.89
CA SER A 118 -0.55 19.50 7.94
C SER A 118 -1.26 19.52 9.29
N GLU A 119 -1.55 18.36 9.86
CA GLU A 119 -2.26 18.26 11.16
C GLU A 119 -1.36 18.71 12.31
N ILE A 120 -0.11 18.29 12.33
CA ILE A 120 0.88 18.71 13.35
C ILE A 120 1.11 20.23 13.33
N GLY A 121 1.14 20.84 12.14
CA GLY A 121 1.30 22.30 12.00
C GLY A 121 0.16 23.13 12.60
N LYS A 122 -0.99 22.53 12.91
CA LYS A 122 -2.16 23.20 13.50
C LYS A 122 -2.14 23.19 15.02
N ILE A 123 -1.34 22.34 15.65
CA ILE A 123 -1.37 22.08 17.10
C ILE A 123 -0.02 22.37 17.76
N GLU A 124 -0.05 22.64 19.05
CA GLU A 124 1.13 22.87 19.88
C GLU A 124 1.79 21.51 20.26
N LEU A 125 3.08 21.53 20.54
CA LEU A 125 3.84 20.33 20.87
C LEU A 125 3.20 19.52 22.01
N ASP A 126 2.83 20.21 23.08
CA ASP A 126 2.24 19.56 24.27
C ASP A 126 0.91 18.85 23.97
N ARG A 127 0.12 19.42 23.08
CA ARG A 127 -1.13 18.81 22.59
C ARG A 127 -0.89 17.66 21.62
N THR A 128 0.20 17.69 20.86
CA THR A 128 0.57 16.60 19.96
C THR A 128 0.76 15.28 20.71
N PHE A 129 1.30 15.32 21.91
CA PHE A 129 1.43 14.12 22.75
C PHE A 129 0.11 13.67 23.37
N LYS A 130 -0.77 14.61 23.72
CA LYS A 130 -2.06 14.33 24.39
C LYS A 130 -3.16 13.90 23.42
N GLU A 131 -3.13 14.41 22.21
CA GLU A 131 -4.20 14.23 21.20
C GLU A 131 -3.82 13.27 20.07
N ARG A 132 -2.92 12.30 20.33
CA ARG A 132 -2.45 11.32 19.31
C ARG A 132 -3.61 10.60 18.62
N GLU A 133 -4.64 10.19 19.36
CA GLU A 133 -5.80 9.50 18.80
C GLU A 133 -6.60 10.37 17.82
N THR A 134 -6.73 11.65 18.13
CA THR A 134 -7.40 12.61 17.25
C THR A 134 -6.62 12.81 15.97
N ILE A 135 -5.29 12.95 16.08
CA ILE A 135 -4.39 13.07 14.90
C ILE A 135 -4.46 11.80 14.05
N ASN A 136 -4.36 10.63 14.68
CA ASN A 136 -4.47 9.35 13.99
C ASN A 136 -5.78 9.24 13.20
N SER A 137 -6.90 9.60 13.81
CA SER A 137 -8.22 9.57 13.17
C SER A 137 -8.34 10.55 12.01
N GLN A 138 -7.77 11.73 12.11
CA GLN A 138 -7.76 12.74 11.05
C GLN A 138 -6.91 12.29 9.86
N VAL A 139 -5.73 11.71 10.13
CA VAL A 139 -4.87 11.14 9.09
C VAL A 139 -5.58 10.01 8.37
N VAL A 140 -6.20 9.07 9.11
CA VAL A 140 -6.98 7.97 8.51
C VAL A 140 -8.07 8.51 7.60
N ALA A 141 -8.90 9.46 8.08
CA ALA A 141 -10.01 10.00 7.30
C ALA A 141 -9.56 10.70 6.00
N ALA A 142 -8.45 11.41 6.05
CA ALA A 142 -7.91 12.10 4.88
C ALA A 142 -7.29 11.14 3.86
N VAL A 143 -6.49 10.17 4.34
CA VAL A 143 -5.81 9.20 3.47
C VAL A 143 -6.80 8.20 2.88
N ASP A 144 -7.79 7.72 3.67
CA ASP A 144 -8.82 6.78 3.21
C ASP A 144 -9.64 7.37 2.07
N ARG A 145 -10.09 8.63 2.21
CA ARG A 145 -10.81 9.35 1.14
C ARG A 145 -10.00 9.45 -0.15
N ALA A 146 -8.70 9.71 -0.05
CA ALA A 146 -7.83 9.83 -1.21
C ALA A 146 -7.45 8.47 -1.82
N ALA A 147 -7.42 7.41 -1.01
CA ALA A 147 -7.08 6.04 -1.44
C ALA A 147 -8.30 5.26 -1.99
N GLU A 148 -9.53 5.74 -1.77
CA GLU A 148 -10.75 5.10 -2.23
C GLU A 148 -10.76 4.79 -3.75
N PRO A 149 -10.36 5.72 -4.66
CA PRO A 149 -10.28 5.44 -6.09
C PRO A 149 -9.27 4.35 -6.47
N TRP A 150 -8.32 4.07 -5.59
CA TRP A 150 -7.29 3.04 -5.78
C TRP A 150 -7.72 1.67 -5.26
N GLY A 151 -8.95 1.55 -4.75
CA GLY A 151 -9.46 0.30 -4.18
C GLY A 151 -8.70 -0.17 -2.93
N VAL A 152 -8.12 0.76 -2.18
CA VAL A 152 -7.39 0.50 -0.94
C VAL A 152 -8.12 1.18 0.20
N LYS A 153 -8.38 0.43 1.26
CA LYS A 153 -9.00 0.93 2.48
C LYS A 153 -7.94 1.12 3.56
N ILE A 154 -7.96 2.27 4.19
CA ILE A 154 -7.12 2.57 5.35
C ILE A 154 -7.90 2.19 6.61
N LEU A 155 -7.36 1.26 7.39
CA LEU A 155 -8.00 0.77 8.61
C LEU A 155 -7.64 1.63 9.80
N ARG A 156 -6.35 1.92 9.97
CA ARG A 156 -5.84 2.79 11.03
C ARG A 156 -4.45 3.32 10.71
N TYR A 157 -4.09 4.38 11.39
CA TYR A 157 -2.77 4.96 11.43
C TYR A 157 -2.33 5.06 12.90
N GLU A 158 -1.09 4.73 13.18
CA GLU A 158 -0.51 4.84 14.51
C GLU A 158 0.82 5.59 14.46
N ILE A 159 0.91 6.65 15.23
CA ILE A 159 2.19 7.35 15.45
C ILE A 159 3.07 6.45 16.32
N LYS A 160 4.28 6.12 15.83
CA LYS A 160 5.29 5.39 16.59
C LYS A 160 5.96 6.32 17.58
N ASP A 161 6.72 7.28 17.08
CA ASP A 161 7.51 8.21 17.88
C ASP A 161 7.29 9.66 17.47
N ILE A 162 7.46 10.56 18.45
CA ILE A 162 7.49 12.01 18.27
C ILE A 162 8.75 12.50 18.96
N VAL A 163 9.75 12.88 18.17
CA VAL A 163 11.06 13.31 18.68
C VAL A 163 11.27 14.79 18.36
N PRO A 164 11.33 15.67 19.37
CA PRO A 164 11.70 17.07 19.15
C PRO A 164 13.13 17.13 18.59
N VAL A 165 13.30 17.83 17.46
CA VAL A 165 14.60 18.01 16.82
C VAL A 165 15.24 19.28 17.38
N SER A 166 16.17 19.12 18.33
CA SER A 166 16.99 20.23 18.79
C SER A 166 18.05 20.54 17.75
N TYR A 167 17.94 21.69 17.09
CA TYR A 167 19.09 22.22 16.34
C TYR A 167 20.16 22.68 17.36
N THR A 168 21.12 21.84 17.65
CA THR A 168 22.37 22.31 18.24
C THR A 168 23.05 23.18 17.19
N HIS A 169 22.92 24.50 17.33
CA HIS A 169 23.79 25.44 16.63
C HIS A 169 25.22 25.11 17.07
N LEU A 170 25.97 24.47 16.19
CA LEU A 170 27.42 24.49 16.25
C LEU A 170 27.82 25.97 16.09
N THR A 171 27.94 26.66 17.22
CA THR A 171 28.62 27.94 17.24
C THR A 171 30.04 27.69 16.78
N LEU A 172 30.34 28.12 15.55
CA LEU A 172 31.72 28.18 15.05
C LEU A 172 32.56 28.93 16.10
N PRO A 173 33.70 28.39 16.55
CA PRO A 173 34.56 29.11 17.45
C PRO A 173 35.00 30.39 16.76
N THR A 174 34.59 31.53 17.29
CA THR A 174 35.04 32.83 16.85
C THR A 174 36.55 32.90 17.15
N LYS A 175 37.34 32.77 16.10
CA LYS A 175 38.78 32.94 16.18
C LYS A 175 39.03 34.42 16.53
N ARG A 176 39.39 34.67 17.80
CA ARG A 176 39.91 35.97 18.20
C ARG A 176 41.24 36.17 17.49
N ILE A 177 41.34 37.20 16.73
CA ILE A 177 42.59 37.77 16.22
C ILE A 177 43.19 38.61 17.30
#